data_ac8fd6fb6ea0aa5357b2d1193a7955c0
#
_entry.id   ac8fd6fb6ea0aa5357b2d1193a7955c0
#
_cell.length_a   1.000
_cell.length_b   1.000
_cell.length_c   1.000
_cell.angle_alpha   90.00
_cell.angle_beta   90.00
_cell.angle_gamma   90.00
#
_symmetry.space_group_name_H-M   'P 1'
#
loop_
_entity.id
_entity.type
_entity.pdbx_description
1 polymer ?
#
loop_
_entity_poly.entity_id
_entity_poly.type
_entity_poly.pdbx_seq_one_letter_code
_entity_poly.pdbx_strand_id
1 'polypeptide(L)'
;MNNEFNAEAIKSRYSIYEILSKYGVPVNRNKMVVCPFHQDKNASMKIYDNNTFHCFGCGADGDIIDFVKKMENCDFIRAMEIITNSTYEPYVPKVEVVKKKEAKNPQAIKSFIMNCYINMSKCDYFYKRGLTKETQQRFHLGYDEKHKSVVIPYSDDLTYYQSRNIETKAFYKPNVDVAGTEPLFNQQALTKDGCVFIVESPICAMSIMQYGYNAIALCGVQGWKKLPTVEINDKCRFVLCLDNDFEGNKCRDNICKAFPDKFIVYNVAGDCKDPNELLMKDEEKFKKNLNLINTLINKVYYGGN
;
A
#
# COMPACT_ATOMS: atom_id res chain seq x y z
N MET A 1 -2.09 22.37 -9.77
CA MET A 1 -2.52 21.45 -8.70
C MET A 1 -3.57 22.17 -7.92
N ASN A 2 -4.82 21.72 -7.97
CA ASN A 2 -5.85 22.32 -7.12
C ASN A 2 -5.52 21.98 -5.67
N ASN A 3 -5.01 22.96 -4.96
CA ASN A 3 -4.62 22.87 -3.54
C ASN A 3 -5.83 22.65 -2.59
N GLU A 4 -7.04 22.62 -3.15
CA GLU A 4 -8.30 22.56 -2.38
C GLU A 4 -8.62 21.19 -1.79
N PHE A 5 -8.10 20.10 -2.38
CA PHE A 5 -8.32 18.72 -1.90
C PHE A 5 -7.09 18.07 -1.25
N ASN A 6 -6.16 18.88 -0.74
CA ASN A 6 -5.11 18.39 0.13
C ASN A 6 -5.61 18.41 1.58
N ALA A 7 -5.65 17.25 2.25
CA ALA A 7 -6.14 17.13 3.62
C ALA A 7 -5.44 18.09 4.59
N GLU A 8 -4.14 18.29 4.46
CA GLU A 8 -3.39 19.21 5.32
C GLU A 8 -3.73 20.68 5.03
N ALA A 9 -3.93 21.02 3.75
CA ALA A 9 -4.39 22.33 3.36
C ALA A 9 -5.81 22.61 3.89
N ILE A 10 -6.70 21.61 3.86
CA ILE A 10 -8.05 21.70 4.44
C ILE A 10 -7.97 21.89 5.95
N LYS A 11 -7.18 21.08 6.65
CA LYS A 11 -7.00 21.17 8.11
C LYS A 11 -6.39 22.50 8.55
N SER A 12 -5.54 23.12 7.71
CA SER A 12 -4.97 24.44 8.01
C SER A 12 -5.91 25.60 7.67
N ARG A 13 -6.81 25.42 6.70
CA ARG A 13 -7.72 26.46 6.22
C ARG A 13 -9.02 26.54 7.02
N TYR A 14 -9.53 25.38 7.48
CA TYR A 14 -10.82 25.29 8.19
C TYR A 14 -10.61 24.95 9.66
N SER A 15 -11.34 25.65 10.52
CA SER A 15 -11.31 25.39 11.97
C SER A 15 -12.38 24.35 12.34
N ILE A 16 -12.07 23.50 13.32
CA ILE A 16 -13.06 22.57 13.88
C ILE A 16 -14.25 23.32 14.49
N TYR A 17 -14.05 24.53 14.99
CA TYR A 17 -15.12 25.37 15.54
C TYR A 17 -16.11 25.82 14.45
N GLU A 18 -15.61 26.14 13.25
CA GLU A 18 -16.44 26.48 12.10
C GLU A 18 -17.26 25.27 11.63
N ILE A 19 -16.64 24.10 11.60
CA ILE A 19 -17.33 22.85 11.25
C ILE A 19 -18.42 22.54 12.28
N LEU A 20 -18.11 22.56 13.56
CA LEU A 20 -19.09 22.35 14.64
C LEU A 20 -20.27 23.31 14.54
N SER A 21 -19.99 24.59 14.25
CA SER A 21 -21.03 25.62 14.05
C SER A 21 -21.95 25.31 12.89
N LYS A 22 -21.40 24.82 11.74
CA LYS A 22 -22.21 24.40 10.58
C LYS A 22 -23.19 23.27 10.92
N TYR A 23 -22.79 22.38 11.85
CA TYR A 23 -23.65 21.28 12.31
C TYR A 23 -24.51 21.63 13.53
N GLY A 24 -24.50 22.89 13.95
CA GLY A 24 -25.30 23.34 15.09
C GLY A 24 -24.84 22.75 16.43
N VAL A 25 -23.58 22.35 16.56
CA VAL A 25 -22.98 21.79 17.78
C VAL A 25 -22.31 22.91 18.59
N PRO A 26 -22.95 23.40 19.67
CA PRO A 26 -22.44 24.53 20.45
C PRO A 26 -21.26 24.11 21.33
N VAL A 27 -20.19 24.87 21.30
CA VAL A 27 -19.00 24.66 22.14
C VAL A 27 -19.12 25.52 23.41
N ASN A 28 -18.99 24.92 24.58
CA ASN A 28 -19.02 25.62 25.84
C ASN A 28 -17.68 26.31 26.18
N ARG A 29 -17.66 27.12 27.26
CA ARG A 29 -16.45 27.87 27.70
C ARG A 29 -15.25 26.97 28.03
N ASN A 30 -15.48 25.67 28.33
CA ASN A 30 -14.45 24.70 28.64
C ASN A 30 -13.98 23.94 27.38
N LYS A 31 -14.37 24.36 26.17
CA LYS A 31 -14.13 23.68 24.89
C LYS A 31 -14.70 22.24 24.87
N MET A 32 -15.84 22.09 25.53
CA MET A 32 -16.58 20.81 25.53
C MET A 32 -17.88 20.96 24.74
N VAL A 33 -18.31 19.89 24.09
CA VAL A 33 -19.57 19.78 23.37
C VAL A 33 -20.34 18.52 23.77
N VAL A 34 -21.65 18.55 23.63
CA VAL A 34 -22.47 17.33 23.66
C VAL A 34 -22.11 16.50 22.42
N CYS A 35 -21.70 15.27 22.63
CA CYS A 35 -21.21 14.43 21.55
C CYS A 35 -22.34 14.04 20.58
N PRO A 36 -22.24 14.32 19.28
CA PRO A 36 -23.27 13.95 18.31
C PRO A 36 -23.24 12.46 17.91
N PHE A 37 -22.22 11.71 18.34
CA PHE A 37 -21.98 10.34 17.89
C PHE A 37 -22.56 9.26 18.82
N HIS A 38 -23.12 9.66 19.97
CA HIS A 38 -23.83 8.75 20.87
C HIS A 38 -24.91 9.54 21.64
N GLN A 39 -25.80 8.84 22.34
CA GLN A 39 -26.76 9.51 23.23
C GLN A 39 -26.03 10.16 24.42
N ASP A 40 -25.79 11.44 24.31
CA ASP A 40 -25.08 12.23 25.31
C ASP A 40 -26.02 13.25 25.97
N LYS A 41 -26.05 13.26 27.32
CA LYS A 41 -26.84 14.23 28.08
C LYS A 41 -25.98 15.36 28.66
N ASN A 42 -24.66 15.15 28.72
CA ASN A 42 -23.70 16.10 29.27
C ASN A 42 -22.54 16.23 28.29
N ALA A 43 -21.96 17.43 28.18
CA ALA A 43 -20.84 17.66 27.26
C ALA A 43 -19.65 16.74 27.59
N SER A 44 -19.46 15.69 26.80
CA SER A 44 -18.43 14.65 26.98
C SER A 44 -17.34 14.66 25.92
N MET A 45 -17.48 15.45 24.84
CA MET A 45 -16.47 15.56 23.78
C MET A 45 -15.65 16.83 23.98
N LYS A 46 -14.32 16.69 24.08
CA LYS A 46 -13.34 17.76 24.16
C LYS A 46 -12.89 18.17 22.77
N ILE A 47 -12.81 19.50 22.56
CA ILE A 47 -12.26 20.11 21.35
C ILE A 47 -10.89 20.69 21.69
N TYR A 48 -9.90 20.40 20.85
CA TYR A 48 -8.51 20.83 21.04
C TYR A 48 -8.11 21.92 20.02
N ASP A 49 -7.16 22.77 20.39
CA ASP A 49 -6.70 23.89 19.56
C ASP A 49 -5.95 23.47 18.30
N ASN A 50 -5.54 22.20 18.21
CA ASN A 50 -4.93 21.60 17.03
C ASN A 50 -5.94 21.04 16.01
N ASN A 51 -7.20 21.49 16.05
CA ASN A 51 -8.28 21.04 15.18
C ASN A 51 -8.66 19.55 15.35
N THR A 52 -8.46 18.97 16.53
CA THR A 52 -8.88 17.61 16.85
C THR A 52 -9.96 17.57 17.92
N PHE A 53 -10.64 16.43 18.03
CA PHE A 53 -11.61 16.17 19.09
C PHE A 53 -11.41 14.78 19.71
N HIS A 54 -11.86 14.63 20.95
CA HIS A 54 -11.95 13.34 21.61
C HIS A 54 -13.16 13.30 22.53
N CYS A 55 -13.99 12.26 22.40
CA CYS A 55 -15.15 12.03 23.27
C CYS A 55 -14.79 11.02 24.35
N PHE A 56 -14.88 11.44 25.61
CA PHE A 56 -14.64 10.58 26.76
C PHE A 56 -15.81 9.60 27.05
N GLY A 57 -16.97 9.80 26.41
CA GLY A 57 -18.14 8.94 26.58
C GLY A 57 -18.14 7.73 25.63
N CYS A 58 -17.88 7.93 24.35
CA CYS A 58 -17.92 6.87 23.33
C CYS A 58 -16.56 6.57 22.67
N GLY A 59 -15.49 7.26 23.05
CA GLY A 59 -14.15 7.07 22.48
C GLY A 59 -14.00 7.61 21.06
N ALA A 60 -14.97 8.32 20.50
CA ALA A 60 -14.84 8.93 19.17
C ALA A 60 -13.78 10.02 19.20
N ASP A 61 -12.84 9.95 18.28
CA ASP A 61 -11.74 10.90 18.13
C ASP A 61 -11.42 11.15 16.64
N GLY A 62 -10.59 12.15 16.39
CA GLY A 62 -10.13 12.48 15.04
C GLY A 62 -9.95 13.99 14.81
N ASP A 63 -9.83 14.36 13.56
CA ASP A 63 -9.74 15.75 13.09
C ASP A 63 -11.05 16.23 12.43
N ILE A 64 -11.01 17.40 11.78
CA ILE A 64 -12.18 18.00 11.12
C ILE A 64 -12.77 17.10 10.02
N ILE A 65 -11.92 16.34 9.31
CA ILE A 65 -12.37 15.44 8.26
C ILE A 65 -13.05 14.22 8.88
N ASP A 66 -12.46 13.63 9.93
CA ASP A 66 -13.06 12.52 10.66
C ASP A 66 -14.38 12.89 11.33
N PHE A 67 -14.50 14.13 11.82
CA PHE A 67 -15.76 14.65 12.34
C PHE A 67 -16.86 14.64 11.28
N VAL A 68 -16.59 15.20 10.09
CA VAL A 68 -17.57 15.25 9.00
C VAL A 68 -17.90 13.84 8.47
N LYS A 69 -16.88 12.96 8.34
CA LYS A 69 -17.12 11.55 7.98
C LYS A 69 -18.12 10.86 8.91
N LYS A 70 -17.97 11.09 10.22
CA LYS A 70 -18.87 10.50 11.24
C LYS A 70 -20.27 11.15 11.21
N MET A 71 -20.38 12.46 11.03
CA MET A 71 -21.66 13.18 10.96
C MET A 71 -22.48 12.78 9.75
N GLU A 72 -21.84 12.67 8.58
CA GLU A 72 -22.50 12.41 7.30
C GLU A 72 -22.50 10.92 6.92
N ASN A 73 -21.88 10.08 7.73
CA ASN A 73 -21.67 8.65 7.42
C ASN A 73 -21.10 8.44 6.00
N CYS A 74 -20.07 9.20 5.66
CA CYS A 74 -19.50 9.26 4.31
C CYS A 74 -18.00 8.92 4.30
N ASP A 75 -17.44 8.72 3.11
CA ASP A 75 -16.01 8.50 2.94
C ASP A 75 -15.19 9.79 3.08
N PHE A 76 -13.88 9.63 3.04
CA PHE A 76 -12.92 10.71 3.22
C PHE A 76 -13.04 11.81 2.15
N ILE A 77 -13.29 11.42 0.90
CA ILE A 77 -13.42 12.35 -0.24
C ILE A 77 -14.68 13.18 -0.08
N ARG A 78 -15.79 12.52 0.19
CA ARG A 78 -17.06 13.19 0.39
C ARG A 78 -17.04 14.16 1.57
N ALA A 79 -16.34 13.80 2.65
CA ALA A 79 -16.13 14.71 3.77
C ALA A 79 -15.35 15.97 3.36
N MET A 80 -14.29 15.83 2.56
CA MET A 80 -13.54 16.96 2.03
C MET A 80 -14.38 17.86 1.11
N GLU A 81 -15.19 17.26 0.24
CA GLU A 81 -16.14 18.00 -0.60
C GLU A 81 -17.11 18.84 0.24
N ILE A 82 -17.66 18.25 1.29
CA ILE A 82 -18.60 18.93 2.20
C ILE A 82 -17.90 20.08 2.95
N ILE A 83 -16.67 19.88 3.40
CA ILE A 83 -15.90 20.93 4.10
C ILE A 83 -15.58 22.09 3.17
N THR A 84 -15.13 21.78 1.95
CA THR A 84 -14.69 22.80 0.98
C THR A 84 -15.83 23.38 0.16
N ASN A 85 -17.01 22.79 0.24
CA ASN A 85 -18.17 23.09 -0.63
C ASN A 85 -17.84 23.02 -2.14
N SER A 86 -16.95 22.11 -2.50
CA SER A 86 -16.42 21.89 -3.86
C SER A 86 -16.62 20.43 -4.25
N THR A 87 -16.88 20.16 -5.52
CA THR A 87 -16.94 18.80 -6.05
C THR A 87 -15.52 18.28 -6.29
N TYR A 88 -15.22 17.09 -5.85
CA TYR A 88 -13.94 16.44 -6.13
C TYR A 88 -13.88 16.02 -7.60
N GLU A 89 -12.99 16.63 -8.37
CA GLU A 89 -12.58 16.07 -9.65
C GLU A 89 -11.45 15.05 -9.40
N PRO A 90 -11.64 13.79 -9.79
CA PRO A 90 -10.60 12.79 -9.62
C PRO A 90 -9.29 13.28 -10.26
N TYR A 91 -8.23 13.33 -9.48
CA TYR A 91 -6.90 13.53 -10.02
C TYR A 91 -6.60 12.34 -10.94
N VAL A 92 -6.79 12.53 -12.23
CA VAL A 92 -6.20 11.65 -13.23
C VAL A 92 -4.72 12.03 -13.27
N PRO A 93 -3.80 11.18 -12.80
CA PRO A 93 -2.39 11.47 -12.89
C PRO A 93 -2.09 11.78 -14.36
N LYS A 94 -1.70 13.01 -14.68
CA LYS A 94 -1.03 13.25 -15.95
C LYS A 94 0.17 12.34 -15.93
N VAL A 95 0.11 11.28 -16.71
CA VAL A 95 1.23 10.37 -16.90
C VAL A 95 2.29 11.22 -17.56
N GLU A 96 3.14 11.85 -16.75
CA GLU A 96 4.42 12.30 -17.26
C GLU A 96 5.09 11.03 -17.75
N VAL A 97 5.20 10.89 -19.06
CA VAL A 97 5.97 9.83 -19.69
C VAL A 97 7.41 10.05 -19.26
N VAL A 98 7.74 9.54 -18.07
CA VAL A 98 9.13 9.52 -17.60
C VAL A 98 9.86 8.71 -18.66
N LYS A 99 10.72 9.39 -19.45
CA LYS A 99 11.55 8.70 -20.43
C LYS A 99 12.31 7.62 -19.68
N LYS A 100 11.92 6.35 -19.91
CA LYS A 100 12.59 5.20 -19.30
C LYS A 100 14.05 5.26 -19.72
N LYS A 101 14.96 5.36 -18.77
CA LYS A 101 16.38 5.17 -19.03
C LYS A 101 16.64 3.68 -19.18
N GLU A 102 17.24 3.28 -20.26
CA GLU A 102 17.69 1.91 -20.45
C GLU A 102 18.95 1.64 -19.63
N ALA A 103 19.13 0.37 -19.25
CA ALA A 103 20.33 -0.06 -18.55
C ALA A 103 21.56 0.05 -19.48
N LYS A 104 22.60 0.70 -19.02
CA LYS A 104 23.85 0.82 -19.79
C LYS A 104 24.65 -0.50 -19.83
N ASN A 105 24.51 -1.34 -18.79
CA ASN A 105 25.22 -2.61 -18.70
C ASN A 105 24.38 -3.70 -18.04
N PRO A 106 23.32 -4.20 -18.69
CA PRO A 106 22.44 -5.22 -18.13
C PRO A 106 23.19 -6.54 -17.85
N GLN A 107 24.24 -6.83 -18.62
CA GLN A 107 25.03 -8.05 -18.44
C GLN A 107 25.81 -8.04 -17.12
N ALA A 108 26.34 -6.89 -16.71
CA ALA A 108 27.03 -6.77 -15.41
C ALA A 108 26.06 -6.99 -14.25
N ILE A 109 24.82 -6.47 -14.35
CA ILE A 109 23.78 -6.67 -13.35
C ILE A 109 23.42 -8.16 -13.25
N LYS A 110 23.16 -8.80 -14.38
CA LYS A 110 22.86 -10.23 -14.45
C LYS A 110 23.97 -11.07 -13.86
N SER A 111 25.22 -10.77 -14.20
CA SER A 111 26.39 -11.48 -13.64
C SER A 111 26.51 -11.31 -12.11
N PHE A 112 26.24 -10.09 -11.61
CA PHE A 112 26.24 -9.84 -10.17
C PHE A 112 25.13 -10.64 -9.47
N ILE A 113 23.90 -10.63 -9.98
CA ILE A 113 22.77 -11.39 -9.44
C ILE A 113 23.13 -12.89 -9.39
N MET A 114 23.64 -13.44 -10.50
CA MET A 114 24.00 -14.86 -10.56
C MET A 114 25.13 -15.25 -9.62
N ASN A 115 26.12 -14.39 -9.43
CA ASN A 115 27.16 -14.60 -8.44
C ASN A 115 26.60 -14.61 -6.99
N CYS A 116 25.62 -13.75 -6.70
CA CYS A 116 24.93 -13.76 -5.41
C CYS A 116 24.04 -15.01 -5.26
N TYR A 117 23.38 -15.46 -6.32
CA TYR A 117 22.54 -16.66 -6.32
C TYR A 117 23.31 -17.92 -5.94
N ILE A 118 24.53 -18.11 -6.47
CA ILE A 118 25.40 -19.25 -6.12
C ILE A 118 25.67 -19.28 -4.60
N ASN A 119 25.70 -18.12 -3.94
CA ASN A 119 25.94 -18.01 -2.50
C ASN A 119 24.64 -18.04 -1.66
N MET A 120 23.49 -18.31 -2.23
CA MET A 120 22.20 -18.32 -1.53
C MET A 120 22.19 -19.21 -0.30
N SER A 121 22.84 -20.40 -0.37
CA SER A 121 22.93 -21.36 0.73
C SER A 121 23.77 -20.90 1.93
N LYS A 122 24.54 -19.82 1.79
CA LYS A 122 25.34 -19.25 2.88
C LYS A 122 24.54 -18.35 3.83
N CYS A 123 23.27 -18.08 3.52
CA CYS A 123 22.41 -17.20 4.29
C CYS A 123 21.02 -17.82 4.46
N ASP A 124 20.51 -17.84 5.68
CA ASP A 124 19.20 -18.39 6.01
C ASP A 124 18.08 -17.32 6.08
N TYR A 125 18.38 -16.09 5.68
CA TYR A 125 17.46 -14.96 5.78
C TYR A 125 16.09 -15.25 5.14
N PHE A 126 16.07 -15.81 3.94
CA PHE A 126 14.82 -16.08 3.22
C PHE A 126 14.04 -17.24 3.85
N TYR A 127 14.70 -18.24 4.40
CA TYR A 127 14.07 -19.30 5.19
C TYR A 127 13.42 -18.72 6.46
N LYS A 128 14.13 -17.82 7.15
CA LYS A 128 13.60 -17.10 8.31
C LYS A 128 12.44 -16.16 7.96
N ARG A 129 12.20 -15.92 6.69
CA ARG A 129 11.04 -15.18 6.17
C ARG A 129 9.98 -16.11 5.57
N GLY A 130 10.06 -17.42 5.81
CA GLY A 130 9.08 -18.41 5.37
C GLY A 130 9.09 -18.70 3.86
N LEU A 131 10.13 -18.28 3.13
CA LEU A 131 10.24 -18.58 1.71
C LEU A 131 10.91 -19.95 1.50
N THR A 132 10.21 -20.84 0.78
CA THR A 132 10.68 -22.19 0.49
C THR A 132 11.89 -22.17 -0.44
N LYS A 133 12.64 -23.28 -0.51
CA LYS A 133 13.78 -23.43 -1.41
C LYS A 133 13.39 -23.23 -2.86
N GLU A 134 12.25 -23.77 -3.26
CA GLU A 134 11.69 -23.66 -4.61
C GLU A 134 11.39 -22.19 -4.95
N THR A 135 10.82 -21.45 -4.01
CA THR A 135 10.57 -20.01 -4.16
C THR A 135 11.89 -19.25 -4.30
N GLN A 136 12.88 -19.54 -3.45
CA GLN A 136 14.19 -18.89 -3.53
C GLN A 136 14.89 -19.17 -4.87
N GLN A 137 14.81 -20.39 -5.39
CA GLN A 137 15.35 -20.76 -6.70
C GLN A 137 14.60 -20.07 -7.85
N ARG A 138 13.26 -20.10 -7.81
CA ARG A 138 12.42 -19.48 -8.82
C ARG A 138 12.73 -17.99 -9.02
N PHE A 139 12.98 -17.27 -7.93
CA PHE A 139 13.26 -15.82 -7.96
C PHE A 139 14.75 -15.49 -8.02
N HIS A 140 15.65 -16.47 -8.17
CA HIS A 140 17.10 -16.29 -8.17
C HIS A 140 17.59 -15.45 -6.98
N LEU A 141 16.99 -15.69 -5.78
CA LEU A 141 17.38 -14.98 -4.57
C LEU A 141 18.83 -15.28 -4.24
N GLY A 142 19.60 -14.27 -3.84
CA GLY A 142 21.02 -14.41 -3.65
C GLY A 142 21.53 -13.78 -2.36
N TYR A 143 22.79 -14.04 -2.08
CA TYR A 143 23.51 -13.45 -0.95
C TYR A 143 24.85 -12.87 -1.41
N ASP A 144 25.02 -11.56 -1.20
CA ASP A 144 26.29 -10.86 -1.36
C ASP A 144 27.06 -10.96 -0.04
N GLU A 145 27.99 -11.92 0.00
CA GLU A 145 28.78 -12.21 1.19
C GLU A 145 29.68 -11.04 1.59
N LYS A 146 30.21 -10.30 0.60
CA LYS A 146 31.10 -9.16 0.84
C LYS A 146 30.38 -8.02 1.57
N HIS A 147 29.12 -7.75 1.21
CA HIS A 147 28.35 -6.67 1.81
C HIS A 147 27.29 -7.18 2.80
N LYS A 148 27.31 -8.47 3.14
CA LYS A 148 26.35 -9.12 4.05
C LYS A 148 24.90 -8.76 3.70
N SER A 149 24.58 -8.85 2.42
CA SER A 149 23.30 -8.38 1.89
C SER A 149 22.58 -9.47 1.12
N VAL A 150 21.30 -9.66 1.40
CA VAL A 150 20.43 -10.48 0.53
C VAL A 150 20.09 -9.70 -0.71
N VAL A 151 20.02 -10.39 -1.85
CA VAL A 151 19.77 -9.82 -3.18
C VAL A 151 18.48 -10.39 -3.72
N ILE A 152 17.56 -9.50 -4.14
CA ILE A 152 16.24 -9.83 -4.67
C ILE A 152 16.13 -9.25 -6.07
N PRO A 153 16.22 -10.07 -7.12
CA PRO A 153 15.93 -9.66 -8.49
C PRO A 153 14.46 -9.28 -8.66
N TYR A 154 14.15 -8.31 -9.54
CA TYR A 154 12.80 -7.84 -9.75
C TYR A 154 12.01 -8.58 -10.81
N SER A 155 12.71 -9.31 -11.69
CA SER A 155 12.12 -10.03 -12.83
C SER A 155 13.03 -11.20 -13.27
N ASP A 156 12.48 -12.10 -14.06
CA ASP A 156 13.18 -13.29 -14.55
C ASP A 156 14.32 -12.97 -15.54
N ASP A 157 14.30 -11.79 -16.16
CA ASP A 157 15.37 -11.32 -17.06
C ASP A 157 16.63 -10.85 -16.32
N LEU A 158 16.55 -10.71 -14.99
CA LEU A 158 17.63 -10.33 -14.09
C LEU A 158 18.29 -8.98 -14.43
N THR A 159 17.48 -8.02 -14.90
CA THR A 159 17.97 -6.69 -15.32
C THR A 159 17.98 -5.68 -14.19
N TYR A 160 17.28 -5.96 -13.08
CA TYR A 160 17.21 -5.09 -11.91
C TYR A 160 17.12 -5.89 -10.62
N TYR A 161 17.59 -5.31 -9.51
CA TYR A 161 17.51 -5.91 -8.18
C TYR A 161 17.44 -4.85 -7.08
N GLN A 162 17.03 -5.28 -5.89
CA GLN A 162 17.36 -4.59 -4.65
C GLN A 162 18.20 -5.50 -3.77
N SER A 163 19.04 -4.92 -2.91
CA SER A 163 19.71 -5.64 -1.86
C SER A 163 19.38 -5.04 -0.49
N ARG A 164 19.43 -5.91 0.52
CA ARG A 164 19.21 -5.52 1.91
C ARG A 164 20.31 -6.09 2.79
N ASN A 165 21.02 -5.22 3.49
CA ASN A 165 21.98 -5.64 4.48
C ASN A 165 21.26 -6.31 5.66
N ILE A 166 21.70 -7.52 6.04
CA ILE A 166 21.02 -8.32 7.06
C ILE A 166 21.33 -7.87 8.49
N GLU A 167 22.41 -7.11 8.71
CA GLU A 167 22.81 -6.56 9.99
C GLU A 167 22.21 -5.17 10.23
N THR A 168 22.47 -4.23 9.31
CA THR A 168 22.01 -2.83 9.42
C THR A 168 20.58 -2.60 8.95
N LYS A 169 20.01 -3.58 8.23
CA LYS A 169 18.70 -3.49 7.56
C LYS A 169 18.61 -2.42 6.45
N ALA A 170 19.73 -1.81 6.08
CA ALA A 170 19.79 -0.82 5.00
C ALA A 170 19.47 -1.45 3.64
N PHE A 171 18.73 -0.71 2.82
CA PHE A 171 18.40 -1.09 1.45
C PHE A 171 19.30 -0.39 0.45
N TYR A 172 19.72 -1.11 -0.58
CA TYR A 172 20.49 -0.59 -1.69
C TYR A 172 19.86 -1.01 -3.01
N LYS A 173 19.91 -0.11 -3.97
CA LYS A 173 19.46 -0.33 -5.35
C LYS A 173 20.58 0.06 -6.30
N PRO A 174 20.69 -0.56 -7.47
CA PRO A 174 21.67 -0.15 -8.44
C PRO A 174 21.42 1.29 -8.91
N ASN A 175 22.50 2.00 -9.24
CA ASN A 175 22.41 3.37 -9.75
C ASN A 175 21.59 3.37 -11.05
N VAL A 176 20.70 4.37 -11.21
CA VAL A 176 19.85 4.54 -12.39
C VAL A 176 20.66 4.67 -13.70
N ASP A 177 21.86 5.22 -13.64
CA ASP A 177 22.75 5.31 -14.81
C ASP A 177 23.36 3.95 -15.21
N VAL A 178 23.32 2.95 -14.33
CA VAL A 178 23.81 1.59 -14.59
C VAL A 178 22.66 0.67 -14.98
N ALA A 179 21.60 0.67 -14.19
CA ALA A 179 20.49 -0.29 -14.29
C ALA A 179 19.24 0.26 -14.99
N GLY A 180 19.26 1.55 -15.36
CA GLY A 180 18.08 2.20 -15.92
C GLY A 180 17.02 2.54 -14.86
N THR A 181 15.81 2.84 -15.32
CA THR A 181 14.67 3.19 -14.45
C THR A 181 14.23 1.97 -13.63
N GLU A 182 14.10 2.16 -12.32
CA GLU A 182 13.63 1.11 -11.42
C GLU A 182 12.23 0.61 -11.81
N PRO A 183 12.04 -0.69 -12.14
CA PRO A 183 10.73 -1.27 -12.40
C PRO A 183 9.95 -1.52 -11.11
N LEU A 184 8.71 -2.01 -11.21
CA LEU A 184 8.04 -2.70 -10.11
C LEU A 184 8.55 -4.14 -10.03
N PHE A 185 8.59 -4.72 -8.83
CA PHE A 185 8.91 -6.14 -8.69
C PHE A 185 7.84 -6.99 -9.38
N ASN A 186 8.27 -7.90 -10.27
CA ASN A 186 7.41 -8.79 -11.05
C ASN A 186 6.35 -8.05 -11.91
N GLN A 187 6.66 -6.85 -12.42
CA GLN A 187 5.68 -6.03 -13.16
C GLN A 187 5.07 -6.72 -14.39
N GLN A 188 5.74 -7.71 -14.98
CA GLN A 188 5.22 -8.50 -16.09
C GLN A 188 3.92 -9.26 -15.74
N ALA A 189 3.61 -9.47 -14.46
CA ALA A 189 2.33 -10.03 -14.05
C ALA A 189 1.13 -9.14 -14.42
N LEU A 190 1.34 -7.84 -14.54
CA LEU A 190 0.28 -6.87 -14.91
C LEU A 190 -0.17 -6.99 -16.37
N THR A 191 0.66 -7.57 -17.25
CA THR A 191 0.32 -7.74 -18.68
C THR A 191 -0.52 -8.99 -18.96
N LYS A 192 -0.83 -9.77 -17.92
CA LYS A 192 -1.59 -11.02 -18.03
C LYS A 192 -3.05 -10.81 -17.60
N ASP A 193 -3.93 -11.65 -18.11
CA ASP A 193 -5.31 -11.75 -17.64
C ASP A 193 -5.35 -12.26 -16.20
N GLY A 194 -6.35 -11.82 -15.43
CA GLY A 194 -6.62 -12.32 -14.09
C GLY A 194 -6.26 -11.37 -12.99
N CYS A 195 -6.18 -11.88 -11.76
CA CYS A 195 -5.94 -11.07 -10.57
C CYS A 195 -4.47 -11.04 -10.17
N VAL A 196 -4.00 -9.86 -9.82
CA VAL A 196 -2.64 -9.61 -9.33
C VAL A 196 -2.70 -8.91 -7.99
N PHE A 197 -2.08 -9.51 -6.99
CA PHE A 197 -1.92 -8.87 -5.68
C PHE A 197 -0.92 -7.73 -5.77
N ILE A 198 -1.29 -6.58 -5.21
CA ILE A 198 -0.40 -5.43 -5.05
C ILE A 198 -0.01 -5.32 -3.58
N VAL A 199 1.26 -5.48 -3.31
CA VAL A 199 1.85 -5.40 -1.96
C VAL A 199 3.00 -4.39 -1.93
N GLU A 200 3.51 -4.06 -0.74
CA GLU A 200 4.58 -3.08 -0.63
C GLU A 200 5.97 -3.68 -0.85
N SER A 201 6.22 -4.88 -0.36
CA SER A 201 7.57 -5.48 -0.39
C SER A 201 7.66 -6.73 -1.28
N PRO A 202 8.81 -6.97 -1.94
CA PRO A 202 9.03 -8.21 -2.68
C PRO A 202 8.89 -9.48 -1.83
N ILE A 203 9.23 -9.44 -0.55
CA ILE A 203 9.04 -10.59 0.36
C ILE A 203 7.54 -10.92 0.49
N CYS A 204 6.67 -9.93 0.68
CA CYS A 204 5.23 -10.15 0.73
C CYS A 204 4.70 -10.68 -0.61
N ALA A 205 5.18 -10.16 -1.75
CA ALA A 205 4.81 -10.68 -3.06
C ALA A 205 5.20 -12.15 -3.21
N MET A 206 6.44 -12.52 -2.89
CA MET A 206 6.91 -13.89 -2.96
C MET A 206 6.19 -14.82 -1.98
N SER A 207 5.81 -14.34 -0.79
CA SER A 207 4.98 -15.08 0.18
C SER A 207 3.63 -15.47 -0.43
N ILE A 208 3.02 -14.61 -1.21
CA ILE A 208 1.76 -14.88 -1.91
C ILE A 208 2.02 -15.80 -3.12
N MET A 209 3.07 -15.53 -3.89
CA MET A 209 3.37 -16.24 -5.13
C MET A 209 3.79 -17.69 -4.91
N GLN A 210 4.36 -18.05 -3.76
CA GLN A 210 4.69 -19.45 -3.45
C GLN A 210 3.46 -20.34 -3.26
N TYR A 211 2.26 -19.76 -3.10
CA TYR A 211 0.98 -20.48 -3.04
C TYR A 211 0.19 -20.40 -4.36
N GLY A 212 0.86 -20.07 -5.47
CA GLY A 212 0.26 -20.14 -6.82
C GLY A 212 -0.49 -18.89 -7.28
N TYR A 213 -0.45 -17.80 -6.52
CA TYR A 213 -1.07 -16.53 -6.90
C TYR A 213 -0.08 -15.61 -7.63
N ASN A 214 -0.59 -14.64 -8.38
CA ASN A 214 0.23 -13.58 -8.97
C ASN A 214 0.31 -12.38 -8.05
N ALA A 215 1.50 -11.83 -7.89
CA ALA A 215 1.70 -10.61 -7.11
C ALA A 215 2.80 -9.73 -7.70
N ILE A 216 2.67 -8.43 -7.48
CA ILE A 216 3.71 -7.43 -7.70
C ILE A 216 4.04 -6.73 -6.39
N ALA A 217 5.23 -6.17 -6.28
CA ALA A 217 5.54 -5.26 -5.18
C ALA A 217 5.87 -3.86 -5.66
N LEU A 218 5.36 -2.88 -4.92
CA LEU A 218 5.60 -1.46 -5.17
C LEU A 218 7.03 -1.02 -4.81
N CYS A 219 7.70 -1.81 -3.96
CA CYS A 219 9.04 -1.53 -3.44
C CYS A 219 9.12 -0.20 -2.66
N GLY A 220 8.09 0.04 -1.87
CA GLY A 220 7.84 1.20 -1.03
C GLY A 220 6.56 1.95 -1.43
N VAL A 221 5.98 2.67 -0.46
CA VAL A 221 4.67 3.35 -0.61
C VAL A 221 4.58 4.34 -1.77
N GLN A 222 5.70 4.91 -2.23
CA GLN A 222 5.70 5.79 -3.41
C GLN A 222 5.71 5.04 -4.74
N GLY A 223 5.94 3.73 -4.72
CA GLY A 223 6.00 2.89 -5.92
C GLY A 223 4.68 2.83 -6.70
N TRP A 224 3.54 3.11 -6.07
CA TRP A 224 2.25 3.19 -6.77
C TRP A 224 2.25 4.18 -7.93
N LYS A 225 3.08 5.24 -7.87
CA LYS A 225 3.21 6.24 -8.95
C LYS A 225 3.77 5.64 -10.25
N LYS A 226 4.38 4.46 -10.19
CA LYS A 226 4.85 3.72 -11.36
C LYS A 226 3.72 2.97 -12.07
N LEU A 227 2.64 2.60 -11.38
CA LEU A 227 1.53 1.83 -11.94
C LEU A 227 0.94 2.48 -13.21
N PRO A 228 0.66 3.81 -13.26
CA PRO A 228 0.17 4.45 -14.47
C PRO A 228 1.18 4.49 -15.63
N THR A 229 2.45 4.19 -15.37
CA THR A 229 3.53 4.26 -16.37
C THR A 229 3.93 2.90 -16.96
N VAL A 230 3.34 1.82 -16.46
CA VAL A 230 3.59 0.45 -16.94
C VAL A 230 2.40 -0.05 -17.77
N GLU A 231 2.66 -1.02 -18.62
CA GLU A 231 1.61 -1.69 -19.37
C GLU A 231 0.76 -2.56 -18.43
N ILE A 232 -0.55 -2.36 -18.48
CA ILE A 232 -1.52 -3.11 -17.68
C ILE A 232 -2.59 -3.66 -18.61
N ASN A 233 -2.76 -4.97 -18.62
CA ASN A 233 -3.81 -5.63 -19.39
C ASN A 233 -5.20 -5.18 -18.91
N ASP A 234 -6.12 -4.95 -19.84
CA ASP A 234 -7.48 -4.49 -19.51
C ASP A 234 -8.26 -5.47 -18.64
N LYS A 235 -7.98 -6.76 -18.75
CA LYS A 235 -8.56 -7.83 -17.93
C LYS A 235 -7.79 -8.09 -16.63
N CYS A 236 -6.69 -7.39 -16.40
CA CYS A 236 -5.99 -7.44 -15.12
C CYS A 236 -6.79 -6.74 -14.03
N ARG A 237 -6.92 -7.37 -12.88
CA ARG A 237 -7.59 -6.82 -11.69
C ARG A 237 -6.64 -6.83 -10.51
N PHE A 238 -6.65 -5.76 -9.75
CA PHE A 238 -5.77 -5.60 -8.59
C PHE A 238 -6.44 -6.13 -7.33
N VAL A 239 -5.70 -6.90 -6.55
CA VAL A 239 -6.05 -7.22 -5.17
C VAL A 239 -5.11 -6.42 -4.26
N LEU A 240 -5.63 -5.34 -3.69
CA LEU A 240 -4.83 -4.44 -2.86
C LEU A 240 -4.63 -5.03 -1.47
N CYS A 241 -3.40 -5.43 -1.19
CA CYS A 241 -2.99 -6.04 0.06
C CYS A 241 -1.73 -5.33 0.61
N LEU A 242 -1.87 -4.04 0.88
CA LEU A 242 -0.81 -3.19 1.41
C LEU A 242 -0.67 -3.34 2.92
N ASP A 243 0.41 -2.81 3.48
CA ASP A 243 0.67 -2.89 4.91
C ASP A 243 -0.47 -2.27 5.73
N ASN A 244 -0.75 -2.84 6.90
CA ASN A 244 -1.78 -2.37 7.83
C ASN A 244 -1.28 -1.21 8.68
N ASP A 245 -0.75 -0.17 8.04
CA ASP A 245 -0.33 1.04 8.71
C ASP A 245 -0.85 2.29 7.97
N PHE A 246 -0.56 3.46 8.49
CA PHE A 246 -1.05 4.73 7.95
C PHE A 246 -0.59 4.94 6.49
N GLU A 247 0.68 4.65 6.20
CA GLU A 247 1.24 4.87 4.85
C GLU A 247 0.71 3.85 3.84
N GLY A 248 0.51 2.59 4.24
CA GLY A 248 -0.12 1.56 3.41
C GLY A 248 -1.57 1.90 3.08
N ASN A 249 -2.33 2.39 4.07
CA ASN A 249 -3.71 2.86 3.86
C ASN A 249 -3.77 4.04 2.87
N LYS A 250 -2.89 5.03 3.03
CA LYS A 250 -2.78 6.17 2.11
C LYS A 250 -2.38 5.74 0.70
N CYS A 251 -1.46 4.79 0.59
CA CYS A 251 -1.05 4.21 -0.69
C CYS A 251 -2.23 3.51 -1.39
N ARG A 252 -3.00 2.71 -0.65
CA ARG A 252 -4.21 2.06 -1.14
C ARG A 252 -5.20 3.07 -1.71
N ASP A 253 -5.50 4.13 -0.96
CA ASP A 253 -6.45 5.16 -1.38
C ASP A 253 -6.00 5.87 -2.67
N ASN A 254 -4.70 6.11 -2.83
CA ASN A 254 -4.16 6.65 -4.07
C ASN A 254 -4.32 5.71 -5.26
N ILE A 255 -4.09 4.40 -5.08
CA ILE A 255 -4.30 3.40 -6.14
C ILE A 255 -5.77 3.30 -6.50
N CYS A 256 -6.68 3.27 -5.51
CA CYS A 256 -8.12 3.24 -5.75
C CYS A 256 -8.59 4.43 -6.58
N LYS A 257 -8.06 5.63 -6.31
CA LYS A 257 -8.36 6.84 -7.09
C LYS A 257 -7.82 6.78 -8.52
N ALA A 258 -6.62 6.24 -8.69
CA ALA A 258 -5.98 6.16 -10.01
C ALA A 258 -6.60 5.08 -10.92
N PHE A 259 -7.21 4.05 -10.35
CA PHE A 259 -7.75 2.89 -11.07
C PHE A 259 -9.12 2.45 -10.50
N PRO A 260 -10.18 3.28 -10.60
CA PRO A 260 -11.43 3.08 -9.87
C PRO A 260 -12.13 1.75 -10.16
N ASP A 261 -11.95 1.18 -11.37
CA ASP A 261 -12.66 -0.03 -11.81
C ASP A 261 -11.78 -1.30 -11.82
N LYS A 262 -10.53 -1.21 -11.30
CA LYS A 262 -9.56 -2.31 -11.44
C LYS A 262 -9.17 -3.01 -10.14
N PHE A 263 -9.80 -2.72 -9.00
CA PHE A 263 -9.32 -3.23 -7.72
C PHE A 263 -10.38 -3.89 -6.84
N ILE A 264 -9.89 -4.81 -6.03
CA ILE A 264 -10.56 -5.32 -4.82
C ILE A 264 -9.64 -4.99 -3.65
N VAL A 265 -10.17 -4.39 -2.60
CA VAL A 265 -9.45 -4.22 -1.34
C VAL A 265 -9.64 -5.46 -0.50
N TYR A 266 -8.56 -6.15 -0.18
CA TYR A 266 -8.62 -7.34 0.65
C TYR A 266 -7.38 -7.48 1.52
N ASN A 267 -7.61 -7.67 2.82
CA ASN A 267 -6.54 -7.80 3.78
C ASN A 267 -6.17 -9.26 4.01
N VAL A 268 -5.17 -9.77 3.27
CA VAL A 268 -4.62 -11.12 3.50
C VAL A 268 -3.93 -11.20 4.86
N ALA A 269 -3.31 -10.11 5.31
CA ALA A 269 -2.53 -10.07 6.54
C ALA A 269 -3.40 -10.21 7.82
N GLY A 270 -4.72 -10.00 7.73
CA GLY A 270 -5.60 -10.02 8.90
C GLY A 270 -5.19 -8.95 9.91
N ASP A 271 -4.89 -9.34 11.15
CA ASP A 271 -4.44 -8.45 12.22
C ASP A 271 -2.92 -8.23 12.23
N CYS A 272 -2.16 -8.90 11.34
CA CYS A 272 -0.73 -8.71 11.18
C CYS A 272 -0.44 -7.45 10.37
N LYS A 273 0.78 -6.93 10.47
CA LYS A 273 1.20 -5.75 9.72
C LYS A 273 1.15 -5.99 8.21
N ASP A 274 1.69 -7.12 7.76
CA ASP A 274 1.83 -7.44 6.34
C ASP A 274 1.60 -8.95 6.07
N PRO A 275 1.42 -9.36 4.81
CA PRO A 275 1.20 -10.76 4.44
C PRO A 275 2.30 -11.71 4.89
N ASN A 276 3.57 -11.29 4.86
CA ASN A 276 4.67 -12.14 5.29
C ASN A 276 4.69 -12.36 6.80
N GLU A 277 4.32 -11.35 7.60
CA GLU A 277 4.18 -11.52 9.05
C GLU A 277 3.11 -12.56 9.39
N LEU A 278 1.96 -12.55 8.70
CA LEU A 278 0.95 -13.57 8.90
C LEU A 278 1.46 -14.96 8.49
N LEU A 279 2.12 -15.08 7.34
CA LEU A 279 2.72 -16.35 6.91
C LEU A 279 3.64 -16.92 7.99
N MET A 280 4.48 -16.09 8.59
CA MET A 280 5.44 -16.51 9.64
C MET A 280 4.75 -16.85 10.96
N LYS A 281 3.63 -16.21 11.27
CA LYS A 281 2.91 -16.39 12.52
C LYS A 281 1.93 -17.56 12.46
N ASP A 282 1.22 -17.71 11.34
CA ASP A 282 0.15 -18.70 11.13
C ASP A 282 -0.04 -18.97 9.64
N GLU A 283 0.72 -19.93 9.13
CA GLU A 283 0.70 -20.34 7.72
C GLU A 283 -0.68 -20.85 7.28
N GLU A 284 -1.39 -21.57 8.15
CA GLU A 284 -2.72 -22.10 7.82
C GLU A 284 -3.76 -21.00 7.68
N LYS A 285 -3.72 -20.00 8.57
CA LYS A 285 -4.57 -18.80 8.44
C LYS A 285 -4.22 -18.01 7.21
N PHE A 286 -2.93 -17.89 6.85
CA PHE A 286 -2.48 -17.25 5.63
C PHE A 286 -3.04 -17.93 4.38
N LYS A 287 -2.92 -19.27 4.28
CA LYS A 287 -3.50 -20.07 3.19
C LYS A 287 -5.01 -19.90 3.09
N LYS A 288 -5.69 -19.95 4.24
CA LYS A 288 -7.15 -19.76 4.30
C LYS A 288 -7.55 -18.39 3.77
N ASN A 289 -6.85 -17.34 4.17
CA ASN A 289 -7.12 -15.99 3.68
C ASN A 289 -6.89 -15.86 2.18
N LEU A 290 -5.83 -16.45 1.63
CA LEU A 290 -5.59 -16.49 0.18
C LEU A 290 -6.71 -17.23 -0.57
N ASN A 291 -7.17 -18.37 -0.06
CA ASN A 291 -8.24 -19.15 -0.70
C ASN A 291 -9.60 -18.43 -0.69
N LEU A 292 -9.89 -17.65 0.34
CA LEU A 292 -11.11 -16.83 0.40
C LEU A 292 -11.17 -15.80 -0.73
N ILE A 293 -10.04 -15.28 -1.14
CA ILE A 293 -9.95 -14.35 -2.28
C ILE A 293 -10.39 -15.01 -3.59
N ASN A 294 -10.02 -16.26 -3.87
CA ASN A 294 -10.46 -16.94 -5.07
C ASN A 294 -11.99 -16.98 -5.17
N THR A 295 -12.65 -17.21 -4.04
CA THR A 295 -14.12 -17.22 -3.97
C THR A 295 -14.69 -15.83 -4.26
N LEU A 296 -14.07 -14.76 -3.71
CA LEU A 296 -14.49 -13.39 -3.94
C LEU A 296 -14.26 -12.95 -5.40
N ILE A 297 -13.10 -13.26 -5.96
CA ILE A 297 -12.73 -12.96 -7.35
C ILE A 297 -13.71 -13.64 -8.30
N ASN A 298 -13.95 -14.93 -8.12
CA ASN A 298 -14.88 -15.70 -8.97
C ASN A 298 -16.29 -15.12 -8.90
N LYS A 299 -16.73 -14.73 -7.72
CA LYS A 299 -18.07 -14.15 -7.53
C LYS A 299 -18.21 -12.73 -8.12
N VAL A 300 -17.18 -11.89 -7.99
CA VAL A 300 -17.22 -10.48 -8.41
C VAL A 300 -16.96 -10.30 -9.90
N TYR A 301 -16.04 -11.07 -10.48
CA TYR A 301 -15.59 -10.85 -11.85
C TYR A 301 -16.02 -11.90 -12.88
N TYR A 302 -16.31 -13.12 -12.43
CA TYR A 302 -16.65 -14.22 -13.35
C TYR A 302 -18.11 -14.68 -13.19
N GLY A 303 -18.92 -14.02 -12.36
CA GLY A 303 -20.35 -14.31 -12.23
C GLY A 303 -20.64 -15.75 -11.83
N GLY A 304 -19.82 -16.32 -10.96
CA GLY A 304 -19.99 -17.69 -10.48
C GLY A 304 -21.31 -17.85 -9.75
N ASN A 305 -22.15 -18.73 -10.29
CA ASN A 305 -23.38 -19.23 -9.69
C ASN A 305 -23.10 -19.91 -8.35
#